data_0359cf898efcd4ebbb5468a1623306cb
#
_entry.id   0359cf898efcd4ebbb5468a1623306cb
#
_cell.length_a   1.000
_cell.length_b   1.000
_cell.length_c   1.000
_cell.angle_alpha   90.00
_cell.angle_beta   90.00
_cell.angle_gamma   90.00
#
_symmetry.space_group_name_H-M   'P 1'
#
loop_
_entity.id
_entity.type
_entity.pdbx_description
1 polymer ?
#
loop_
_entity_poly.entity_id
_entity_poly.type
_entity_poly.pdbx_seq_one_letter_code
_entity_poly.pdbx_strand_id
1 'polypeptide(L)'
;MSARRLDEAERLLSEALLLDTSSLPAWMNLAAVKRAQGDLAAAMKAVDKAREIDQLYFPALLMRGSLYEAMGKTKHAAYAYIVAVTQMLPEDITDAATERAVAHARAVIARHRDEMEDHLRRELASDAKGSSAAARRMNGFIGHVSGKRHIFQPAPSNFYYPGLAPVEFFDRKDFAWTEALEAATFDIQGELAGLFADEAASADIEPYAQLPDTEPLEMWAELNNSLSWSAYHFAQHGQLVEAHRAKCPKTAAALDKLPQPEIAHRSPAALFSILRPKTHIPPHTGFSNFRLICHLPLVVPPNCLFRVGNEVRSWQVGETLIFDDTIEHEAWNNSDQIRTVLIFDVWHPDLEEAERDFIRRTIIARDRFNESA
;
A
#
# COMPACT_ATOMS: atom_id res chain seq x y z
N MET A 1 41.93 -12.19 -14.05
CA MET A 1 42.50 -12.80 -15.29
C MET A 1 43.72 -12.02 -15.71
N SER A 2 44.75 -12.67 -16.33
CA SER A 2 45.89 -11.93 -16.90
C SER A 2 45.48 -11.20 -18.18
N ALA A 3 46.11 -10.06 -18.51
CA ALA A 3 45.86 -9.27 -19.73
C ALA A 3 45.86 -10.17 -20.99
N ARG A 4 46.89 -11.05 -21.12
CA ARG A 4 47.01 -12.00 -22.27
C ARG A 4 45.78 -12.91 -22.46
N ARG A 5 45.08 -13.29 -21.36
CA ARG A 5 43.87 -14.12 -21.47
C ARG A 5 42.66 -13.29 -21.90
N LEU A 6 42.59 -12.01 -21.54
CA LEU A 6 41.54 -11.13 -22.00
C LEU A 6 41.65 -10.84 -23.49
N ASP A 7 42.85 -10.61 -24.02
CA ASP A 7 43.09 -10.38 -25.46
C ASP A 7 42.74 -11.60 -26.30
N GLU A 8 43.08 -12.82 -25.81
CA GLU A 8 42.70 -14.05 -26.46
C GLU A 8 41.19 -14.27 -26.46
N ALA A 9 40.52 -14.00 -25.34
CA ALA A 9 39.05 -14.09 -25.23
C ALA A 9 38.37 -13.13 -26.20
N GLU A 10 38.84 -11.87 -26.27
CA GLU A 10 38.34 -10.90 -27.23
C GLU A 10 38.44 -11.38 -28.67
N ARG A 11 39.61 -11.90 -29.07
CA ARG A 11 39.83 -12.42 -30.42
C ARG A 11 38.84 -13.55 -30.77
N LEU A 12 38.71 -14.55 -29.88
CA LEU A 12 37.80 -15.67 -30.07
C LEU A 12 36.32 -15.25 -30.14
N LEU A 13 35.91 -14.32 -29.27
CA LEU A 13 34.54 -13.79 -29.29
C LEU A 13 34.27 -12.97 -30.55
N SER A 14 35.27 -12.19 -31.02
CA SER A 14 35.13 -11.43 -32.26
C SER A 14 35.01 -12.36 -33.47
N GLU A 15 35.80 -13.47 -33.53
CA GLU A 15 35.71 -14.49 -34.58
C GLU A 15 34.33 -15.20 -34.52
N ALA A 16 33.83 -15.57 -33.34
CA ALA A 16 32.51 -16.14 -33.17
C ALA A 16 31.38 -15.19 -33.66
N LEU A 17 31.49 -13.90 -33.38
CA LEU A 17 30.54 -12.89 -33.83
C LEU A 17 30.59 -12.59 -35.32
N LEU A 18 31.72 -12.90 -36.01
CA LEU A 18 31.77 -12.91 -37.48
C LEU A 18 30.96 -14.06 -38.10
N LEU A 19 30.85 -15.18 -37.39
CA LEU A 19 30.08 -16.35 -37.82
C LEU A 19 28.59 -16.25 -37.47
N ASP A 20 28.29 -15.69 -36.29
CA ASP A 20 26.91 -15.46 -35.80
C ASP A 20 26.80 -14.12 -35.10
N THR A 21 26.35 -13.10 -35.84
CA THR A 21 26.12 -11.74 -35.31
C THR A 21 24.90 -11.66 -34.40
N SER A 22 24.06 -12.70 -34.31
CA SER A 22 22.84 -12.72 -33.50
C SER A 22 23.02 -13.36 -32.11
N SER A 23 24.24 -13.82 -31.80
CA SER A 23 24.55 -14.48 -30.54
C SER A 23 24.58 -13.48 -29.36
N LEU A 24 23.47 -13.40 -28.60
CA LEU A 24 23.37 -12.60 -27.35
C LEU A 24 24.48 -12.95 -26.35
N PRO A 25 24.76 -14.26 -26.05
CA PRO A 25 25.81 -14.61 -25.11
C PRO A 25 27.20 -14.12 -25.57
N ALA A 26 27.50 -14.19 -26.87
CA ALA A 26 28.79 -13.75 -27.40
C ALA A 26 28.98 -12.23 -27.24
N TRP A 27 27.96 -11.42 -27.53
CA TRP A 27 27.99 -9.98 -27.29
C TRP A 27 28.16 -9.65 -25.82
N MET A 28 27.46 -10.33 -24.91
CA MET A 28 27.57 -10.09 -23.47
C MET A 28 28.94 -10.48 -22.93
N ASN A 29 29.50 -11.60 -23.39
CA ASN A 29 30.86 -12.03 -23.02
C ASN A 29 31.89 -11.03 -23.54
N LEU A 30 31.74 -10.53 -24.78
CA LEU A 30 32.60 -9.46 -25.31
C LEU A 30 32.53 -8.19 -24.48
N ALA A 31 31.33 -7.77 -24.07
CA ALA A 31 31.13 -6.62 -23.18
C ALA A 31 31.86 -6.83 -21.83
N ALA A 32 31.77 -8.04 -21.25
CA ALA A 32 32.46 -8.37 -20.01
C ALA A 32 33.99 -8.33 -20.15
N VAL A 33 34.54 -8.86 -21.27
CA VAL A 33 35.97 -8.79 -21.58
C VAL A 33 36.44 -7.35 -21.75
N LYS A 34 35.72 -6.55 -22.54
CA LYS A 34 36.02 -5.12 -22.75
C LYS A 34 35.99 -4.33 -21.46
N ARG A 35 34.99 -4.58 -20.60
CA ARG A 35 34.92 -4.00 -19.26
C ARG A 35 36.15 -4.37 -18.41
N ALA A 36 36.57 -5.64 -18.45
CA ALA A 36 37.73 -6.10 -17.69
C ALA A 36 39.06 -5.54 -18.20
N GLN A 37 39.13 -5.20 -19.50
CA GLN A 37 40.25 -4.46 -20.11
C GLN A 37 40.25 -2.95 -19.80
N GLY A 38 39.14 -2.44 -19.20
CA GLY A 38 38.96 -1.01 -18.94
C GLY A 38 38.42 -0.21 -20.14
N ASP A 39 38.15 -0.85 -21.28
CA ASP A 39 37.50 -0.23 -22.44
C ASP A 39 35.98 -0.19 -22.27
N LEU A 40 35.53 0.74 -21.44
CA LEU A 40 34.10 0.90 -21.14
C LEU A 40 33.29 1.34 -22.36
N ALA A 41 33.90 2.03 -23.29
CA ALA A 41 33.23 2.47 -24.52
C ALA A 41 32.95 1.29 -25.46
N ALA A 42 33.92 0.40 -25.66
CA ALA A 42 33.73 -0.81 -26.45
C ALA A 42 32.77 -1.79 -25.75
N ALA A 43 32.84 -1.90 -24.41
CA ALA A 43 31.89 -2.69 -23.64
C ALA A 43 30.44 -2.20 -23.85
N MET A 44 30.21 -0.88 -23.83
CA MET A 44 28.90 -0.29 -24.07
C MET A 44 28.40 -0.60 -25.50
N LYS A 45 29.28 -0.51 -26.50
CA LYS A 45 28.93 -0.86 -27.90
C LYS A 45 28.50 -2.34 -28.02
N ALA A 46 29.17 -3.25 -27.32
CA ALA A 46 28.80 -4.67 -27.33
C ALA A 46 27.43 -4.90 -26.65
N VAL A 47 27.15 -4.20 -25.54
CA VAL A 47 25.83 -4.21 -24.89
C VAL A 47 24.75 -3.66 -25.82
N ASP A 48 25.02 -2.56 -26.52
CA ASP A 48 24.06 -1.96 -27.46
C ASP A 48 23.78 -2.90 -28.64
N LYS A 49 24.78 -3.68 -29.12
CA LYS A 49 24.58 -4.73 -30.13
C LYS A 49 23.68 -5.86 -29.62
N ALA A 50 23.87 -6.33 -28.41
CA ALA A 50 22.95 -7.30 -27.81
C ALA A 50 21.52 -6.75 -27.75
N ARG A 51 21.33 -5.48 -27.40
CA ARG A 51 20.02 -4.83 -27.35
C ARG A 51 19.41 -4.52 -28.74
N GLU A 52 20.20 -4.41 -29.79
CA GLU A 52 19.67 -4.36 -31.15
C GLU A 52 19.01 -5.69 -31.57
N ILE A 53 19.49 -6.84 -31.01
CA ILE A 53 18.94 -8.15 -31.27
C ILE A 53 17.68 -8.39 -30.39
N ASP A 54 17.80 -8.10 -29.10
CA ASP A 54 16.69 -8.16 -28.12
C ASP A 54 16.74 -6.94 -27.22
N GLN A 55 15.78 -6.03 -27.41
CA GLN A 55 15.71 -4.77 -26.66
C GLN A 55 15.45 -4.98 -25.16
N LEU A 56 14.82 -6.09 -24.77
CA LEU A 56 14.46 -6.42 -23.41
C LEU A 56 15.39 -7.44 -22.77
N TYR A 57 16.48 -7.82 -23.44
CA TYR A 57 17.43 -8.79 -22.91
C TYR A 57 17.99 -8.32 -21.55
N PHE A 58 17.49 -8.92 -20.48
CA PHE A 58 17.72 -8.48 -19.10
C PHE A 58 19.22 -8.35 -18.73
N PRO A 59 20.11 -9.31 -19.07
CA PRO A 59 21.55 -9.16 -18.77
C PRO A 59 22.17 -7.91 -19.41
N ALA A 60 21.75 -7.56 -20.63
CA ALA A 60 22.26 -6.35 -21.31
C ALA A 60 21.72 -5.07 -20.64
N LEU A 61 20.46 -5.04 -20.26
CA LEU A 61 19.88 -3.91 -19.52
C LEU A 61 20.61 -3.68 -18.19
N LEU A 62 20.86 -4.75 -17.43
CA LEU A 62 21.56 -4.68 -16.15
C LEU A 62 23.02 -4.26 -16.30
N MET A 63 23.73 -4.82 -17.28
CA MET A 63 25.13 -4.49 -17.57
C MET A 63 25.29 -3.02 -17.99
N ARG A 64 24.33 -2.48 -18.75
CA ARG A 64 24.34 -1.05 -19.14
C ARG A 64 24.38 -0.13 -17.95
N GLY A 65 23.58 -0.42 -16.90
CA GLY A 65 23.62 0.33 -15.64
C GLY A 65 25.00 0.31 -15.00
N SER A 66 25.60 -0.89 -14.90
CA SER A 66 26.91 -1.05 -14.29
C SER A 66 28.05 -0.40 -15.08
N LEU A 67 27.94 -0.34 -16.41
CA LEU A 67 28.88 0.39 -17.24
C LEU A 67 28.78 1.91 -17.03
N TYR A 68 27.56 2.47 -16.91
CA TYR A 68 27.39 3.87 -16.57
C TYR A 68 27.96 4.22 -15.19
N GLU A 69 27.81 3.34 -14.19
CA GLU A 69 28.49 3.54 -12.88
C GLU A 69 30.00 3.56 -13.03
N ALA A 70 30.58 2.59 -13.76
CA ALA A 70 32.02 2.54 -14.01
C ALA A 70 32.54 3.79 -14.74
N MET A 71 31.70 4.44 -15.55
CA MET A 71 32.00 5.71 -16.22
C MET A 71 31.77 6.94 -15.33
N GLY A 72 31.33 6.79 -14.08
CA GLY A 72 30.98 7.88 -13.18
C GLY A 72 29.66 8.63 -13.55
N LYS A 73 28.86 8.05 -14.45
CA LYS A 73 27.60 8.64 -14.94
C LYS A 73 26.41 8.17 -14.07
N THR A 74 26.38 8.56 -12.81
CA THR A 74 25.46 8.05 -11.80
C THR A 74 23.98 8.17 -12.16
N LYS A 75 23.55 9.31 -12.71
CA LYS A 75 22.16 9.53 -13.15
C LYS A 75 21.78 8.58 -14.30
N HIS A 76 22.68 8.40 -15.29
CA HIS A 76 22.45 7.47 -16.40
C HIS A 76 22.40 6.03 -15.91
N ALA A 77 23.23 5.66 -14.92
CA ALA A 77 23.20 4.36 -14.29
C ALA A 77 21.84 4.09 -13.62
N ALA A 78 21.34 5.04 -12.84
CA ALA A 78 20.03 4.93 -12.20
C ALA A 78 18.90 4.71 -13.21
N TYR A 79 18.86 5.50 -14.29
CA TYR A 79 17.86 5.32 -15.36
C TYR A 79 17.99 3.98 -16.08
N ALA A 80 19.20 3.51 -16.36
CA ALA A 80 19.41 2.20 -16.96
C ALA A 80 18.95 1.07 -16.05
N TYR A 81 19.21 1.18 -14.76
CA TYR A 81 18.74 0.21 -13.76
C TYR A 81 17.21 0.26 -13.56
N ILE A 82 16.58 1.45 -13.61
CA ILE A 82 15.11 1.54 -13.59
C ILE A 82 14.52 0.72 -14.74
N VAL A 83 15.06 0.89 -15.97
CA VAL A 83 14.59 0.11 -17.12
C VAL A 83 14.80 -1.39 -16.88
N ALA A 84 15.99 -1.80 -16.41
CA ALA A 84 16.28 -3.22 -16.16
C ALA A 84 15.31 -3.83 -15.13
N VAL A 85 15.13 -3.16 -13.97
CA VAL A 85 14.26 -3.68 -12.88
C VAL A 85 12.78 -3.66 -13.27
N THR A 86 12.34 -2.68 -14.09
CA THR A 86 10.93 -2.60 -14.55
C THR A 86 10.60 -3.69 -15.58
N GLN A 87 11.56 -4.10 -16.41
CA GLN A 87 11.38 -5.14 -17.42
C GLN A 87 11.74 -6.55 -16.94
N MET A 88 12.26 -6.67 -15.71
CA MET A 88 12.70 -7.93 -15.14
C MET A 88 11.53 -8.89 -14.92
N LEU A 89 11.70 -10.14 -15.37
CA LEU A 89 10.79 -11.25 -15.08
C LEU A 89 11.35 -12.10 -13.91
N PRO A 90 10.51 -12.88 -13.20
CA PRO A 90 10.98 -13.74 -12.11
C PRO A 90 12.08 -14.73 -12.56
N GLU A 91 11.98 -15.26 -13.77
CA GLU A 91 12.94 -16.18 -14.38
C GLU A 91 14.30 -15.54 -14.72
N ASP A 92 14.41 -14.22 -14.75
CA ASP A 92 15.68 -13.52 -14.98
C ASP A 92 16.65 -13.66 -13.81
N ILE A 93 16.15 -13.99 -12.63
CA ILE A 93 16.98 -14.24 -11.44
C ILE A 93 17.40 -15.70 -11.44
N THR A 94 18.49 -16.00 -12.16
CA THR A 94 18.96 -17.38 -12.40
C THR A 94 19.96 -17.87 -11.34
N ASP A 95 20.63 -16.96 -10.64
CA ASP A 95 21.66 -17.28 -9.66
C ASP A 95 21.86 -16.17 -8.61
N ALA A 96 22.62 -16.48 -7.56
CA ALA A 96 22.94 -15.54 -6.48
C ALA A 96 23.77 -14.32 -6.94
N ALA A 97 24.45 -14.38 -8.07
CA ALA A 97 25.20 -13.23 -8.60
C ALA A 97 24.25 -12.25 -9.26
N THR A 98 23.30 -12.74 -10.03
CA THR A 98 22.20 -11.94 -10.61
C THR A 98 21.34 -11.30 -9.51
N GLU A 99 20.99 -12.07 -8.48
CA GLU A 99 20.25 -11.56 -7.32
C GLU A 99 20.98 -10.37 -6.65
N ARG A 100 22.28 -10.51 -6.39
CA ARG A 100 23.10 -9.40 -5.83
C ARG A 100 23.16 -8.21 -6.76
N ALA A 101 23.27 -8.42 -8.07
CA ALA A 101 23.31 -7.34 -9.04
C ALA A 101 21.97 -6.58 -9.10
N VAL A 102 20.85 -7.28 -8.99
CA VAL A 102 19.51 -6.68 -8.89
C VAL A 102 19.35 -5.90 -7.57
N ALA A 103 19.80 -6.47 -6.46
CA ALA A 103 19.79 -5.76 -5.16
C ALA A 103 20.61 -4.47 -5.20
N HIS A 104 21.80 -4.53 -5.82
CA HIS A 104 22.63 -3.34 -6.06
C HIS A 104 21.92 -2.30 -6.94
N ALA A 105 21.33 -2.73 -8.06
CA ALA A 105 20.56 -1.86 -8.95
C ALA A 105 19.42 -1.14 -8.20
N ARG A 106 18.66 -1.88 -7.37
CA ARG A 106 17.60 -1.31 -6.53
C ARG A 106 18.14 -0.26 -5.54
N ALA A 107 19.31 -0.51 -4.94
CA ALA A 107 19.94 0.45 -4.03
C ALA A 107 20.38 1.73 -4.76
N VAL A 108 20.91 1.63 -5.98
CA VAL A 108 21.27 2.80 -6.81
C VAL A 108 20.02 3.59 -7.20
N ILE A 109 18.94 2.92 -7.58
CA ILE A 109 17.65 3.55 -7.90
C ILE A 109 17.10 4.29 -6.67
N ALA A 110 17.10 3.65 -5.51
CA ALA A 110 16.61 4.25 -4.26
C ALA A 110 17.37 5.54 -3.94
N ARG A 111 18.70 5.49 -3.97
CA ARG A 111 19.55 6.68 -3.75
C ARG A 111 19.26 7.81 -4.73
N HIS A 112 19.12 7.49 -6.01
CA HIS A 112 18.80 8.49 -7.04
C HIS A 112 17.44 9.15 -6.80
N ARG A 113 16.43 8.36 -6.37
CA ARG A 113 15.11 8.88 -6.01
C ARG A 113 15.16 9.78 -4.78
N ASP A 114 15.96 9.41 -3.77
CA ASP A 114 16.20 10.25 -2.59
C ASP A 114 16.84 11.58 -2.96
N GLU A 115 17.93 11.55 -3.74
CA GLU A 115 18.64 12.75 -4.21
C GLU A 115 17.72 13.67 -5.04
N MET A 116 16.87 13.09 -5.89
CA MET A 116 15.90 13.84 -6.70
C MET A 116 14.83 14.48 -5.82
N GLU A 117 14.24 13.73 -4.88
CA GLU A 117 13.24 14.27 -3.96
C GLU A 117 13.82 15.42 -3.12
N ASP A 118 15.01 15.23 -2.56
CA ASP A 118 15.71 16.25 -1.78
C ASP A 118 16.01 17.51 -2.59
N HIS A 119 16.39 17.35 -3.85
CA HIS A 119 16.60 18.46 -4.75
C HIS A 119 15.29 19.23 -4.99
N LEU A 120 14.21 18.53 -5.38
CA LEU A 120 12.91 19.13 -5.62
C LEU A 120 12.35 19.83 -4.37
N ARG A 121 12.48 19.21 -3.20
CA ARG A 121 12.05 19.82 -1.94
C ARG A 121 12.81 21.08 -1.58
N ARG A 122 14.11 21.16 -1.87
CA ARG A 122 14.91 22.39 -1.66
C ARG A 122 14.51 23.50 -2.63
N GLU A 123 14.38 23.18 -3.91
CA GLU A 123 14.01 24.16 -4.95
C GLU A 123 12.60 24.73 -4.75
N LEU A 124 11.66 23.89 -4.29
CA LEU A 124 10.23 24.22 -4.15
C LEU A 124 9.81 24.45 -2.69
N ALA A 125 10.76 24.67 -1.78
CA ALA A 125 10.48 24.76 -0.34
C ALA A 125 9.52 25.90 0.02
N SER A 126 9.41 26.97 -0.78
CA SER A 126 8.46 28.06 -0.56
C SER A 126 7.03 27.70 -0.90
N ASP A 127 6.82 26.81 -1.87
CA ASP A 127 5.52 26.57 -2.49
C ASP A 127 4.72 25.48 -1.77
N ALA A 128 5.41 24.46 -1.25
CA ALA A 128 4.80 23.28 -0.61
C ALA A 128 4.75 23.38 0.93
N LYS A 129 4.75 24.59 1.50
CA LYS A 129 4.72 24.79 2.95
C LYS A 129 3.32 24.65 3.55
N GLY A 130 3.27 24.10 4.77
CA GLY A 130 2.05 23.97 5.56
C GLY A 130 1.32 22.65 5.40
N SER A 131 0.14 22.57 6.04
CA SER A 131 -0.69 21.35 6.10
C SER A 131 -1.98 21.44 5.28
N SER A 132 -2.15 22.47 4.44
CA SER A 132 -3.33 22.62 3.60
C SER A 132 -3.47 21.46 2.60
N ALA A 133 -4.69 21.21 2.12
CA ALA A 133 -4.94 20.21 1.09
C ALA A 133 -4.09 20.44 -0.17
N ALA A 134 -3.88 21.71 -0.56
CA ALA A 134 -2.99 22.05 -1.68
C ALA A 134 -1.53 21.67 -1.40
N ALA A 135 -1.01 22.00 -0.21
CA ALA A 135 0.35 21.64 0.18
C ALA A 135 0.55 20.13 0.23
N ARG A 136 -0.43 19.36 0.72
CA ARG A 136 -0.40 17.89 0.68
C ARG A 136 -0.31 17.38 -0.76
N ARG A 137 -1.13 17.89 -1.70
CA ARG A 137 -1.06 17.51 -3.13
C ARG A 137 0.28 17.87 -3.76
N MET A 138 0.84 19.06 -3.50
CA MET A 138 2.16 19.48 -3.99
C MET A 138 3.27 18.56 -3.49
N ASN A 139 3.28 18.21 -2.22
CA ASN A 139 4.22 17.25 -1.64
C ASN A 139 4.04 15.84 -2.22
N GLY A 140 2.80 15.41 -2.43
CA GLY A 140 2.49 14.16 -3.12
C GLY A 140 3.03 14.14 -4.54
N PHE A 141 2.87 15.23 -5.30
CA PHE A 141 3.38 15.35 -6.66
C PHE A 141 4.91 15.26 -6.72
N ILE A 142 5.63 15.91 -5.78
CA ILE A 142 7.10 15.75 -5.65
C ILE A 142 7.47 14.26 -5.49
N GLY A 143 6.76 13.54 -4.63
CA GLY A 143 6.98 12.12 -4.41
C GLY A 143 6.72 11.26 -5.67
N HIS A 144 5.72 11.59 -6.48
CA HIS A 144 5.48 10.91 -7.76
C HIS A 144 6.57 11.21 -8.78
N VAL A 145 6.97 12.49 -8.94
CA VAL A 145 8.02 12.88 -9.87
C VAL A 145 9.37 12.25 -9.52
N SER A 146 9.67 12.12 -8.23
CA SER A 146 10.89 11.42 -7.77
C SER A 146 10.80 9.90 -7.90
N GLY A 147 9.62 9.34 -8.19
CA GLY A 147 9.38 7.90 -8.28
C GLY A 147 9.31 7.19 -6.92
N LYS A 148 9.11 7.92 -5.83
CA LYS A 148 8.96 7.36 -4.47
C LYS A 148 7.52 7.04 -4.10
N ARG A 149 6.54 7.63 -4.78
CA ARG A 149 5.12 7.33 -4.59
C ARG A 149 4.57 6.52 -5.76
N HIS A 150 3.77 5.52 -5.43
CA HIS A 150 2.96 4.75 -6.39
C HIS A 150 1.61 5.42 -6.60
N ILE A 151 0.95 5.14 -7.72
CA ILE A 151 -0.44 5.51 -7.95
C ILE A 151 -1.29 4.36 -7.46
N PHE A 152 -1.95 4.55 -6.32
CA PHE A 152 -2.96 3.62 -5.83
C PHE A 152 -4.31 4.02 -6.41
N GLN A 153 -5.02 3.06 -7.00
CA GLN A 153 -6.39 3.24 -7.48
C GLN A 153 -7.34 2.58 -6.48
N PRO A 154 -8.53 3.14 -6.27
CA PRO A 154 -9.60 2.44 -5.56
C PRO A 154 -9.87 1.07 -6.22
N ALA A 155 -9.82 0.02 -5.43
CA ALA A 155 -10.07 -1.35 -5.86
C ALA A 155 -11.07 -2.04 -4.92
N PRO A 156 -12.34 -1.56 -4.85
CA PRO A 156 -13.34 -2.13 -3.96
C PRO A 156 -13.65 -3.57 -4.32
N SER A 157 -13.84 -4.41 -3.30
CA SER A 157 -14.15 -5.83 -3.50
C SER A 157 -15.57 -6.07 -4.09
N ASN A 158 -16.49 -5.11 -3.97
CA ASN A 158 -17.90 -5.29 -4.39
C ASN A 158 -18.48 -4.16 -5.24
N PHE A 159 -18.46 -2.90 -4.76
CA PHE A 159 -19.17 -1.81 -5.41
C PHE A 159 -18.26 -0.63 -5.65
N TYR A 160 -18.27 -0.14 -6.87
CA TYR A 160 -17.57 1.07 -7.25
C TYR A 160 -18.56 2.11 -7.76
N TYR A 161 -18.61 3.27 -7.10
CA TYR A 161 -19.38 4.44 -7.55
C TYR A 161 -18.42 5.38 -8.30
N PRO A 162 -18.66 5.67 -9.59
CA PRO A 162 -17.72 6.45 -10.39
C PRO A 162 -17.71 7.93 -10.00
N GLY A 163 -16.56 8.57 -10.19
CA GLY A 163 -16.42 10.02 -10.04
C GLY A 163 -16.10 10.53 -8.65
N LEU A 164 -16.08 9.67 -7.62
CA LEU A 164 -15.61 10.05 -6.29
C LEU A 164 -14.10 10.19 -6.28
N ALA A 165 -13.59 11.20 -5.58
CA ALA A 165 -12.15 11.45 -5.51
C ALA A 165 -11.42 10.39 -4.65
N PRO A 166 -10.39 9.71 -5.18
CA PRO A 166 -9.59 8.77 -4.39
C PRO A 166 -8.67 9.54 -3.44
N VAL A 167 -9.01 9.60 -2.17
CA VAL A 167 -8.25 10.31 -1.14
C VAL A 167 -7.76 9.32 -0.09
N GLU A 168 -6.42 9.18 0.07
CA GLU A 168 -5.82 8.27 1.03
C GLU A 168 -6.33 8.57 2.46
N PHE A 169 -6.25 9.84 2.89
CA PHE A 169 -6.80 10.29 4.18
C PHE A 169 -7.51 11.63 4.02
N PHE A 170 -8.74 11.69 4.46
CA PHE A 170 -9.52 12.93 4.54
C PHE A 170 -9.10 13.78 5.75
N ASP A 171 -9.27 15.10 5.65
CA ASP A 171 -9.06 15.96 6.80
C ASP A 171 -10.28 15.90 7.72
N ARG A 172 -10.08 15.46 8.97
CA ARG A 172 -11.17 15.34 9.95
C ARG A 172 -11.93 16.65 10.18
N LYS A 173 -11.29 17.81 9.96
CA LYS A 173 -11.91 19.13 10.08
C LYS A 173 -12.96 19.41 9.02
N ASP A 174 -12.97 18.67 7.93
CA ASP A 174 -13.98 18.79 6.88
C ASP A 174 -15.31 18.10 7.28
N PHE A 175 -15.35 17.39 8.42
CA PHE A 175 -16.50 16.65 8.92
C PHE A 175 -17.01 17.24 10.24
N ALA A 176 -18.19 17.85 10.20
CA ALA A 176 -18.76 18.57 11.35
C ALA A 176 -19.04 17.68 12.59
N TRP A 177 -19.14 16.37 12.41
CA TRP A 177 -19.41 15.42 13.49
C TRP A 177 -18.17 15.00 14.29
N THR A 178 -16.96 15.21 13.77
CA THR A 178 -15.71 14.70 14.38
C THR A 178 -15.47 15.30 15.76
N GLU A 179 -15.68 16.59 15.96
CA GLU A 179 -15.45 17.26 17.26
C GLU A 179 -16.31 16.64 18.38
N ALA A 180 -17.59 16.39 18.09
CA ALA A 180 -18.50 15.81 19.05
C ALA A 180 -18.16 14.33 19.38
N LEU A 181 -17.73 13.56 18.39
CA LEU A 181 -17.29 12.19 18.58
C LEU A 181 -15.98 12.14 19.38
N GLU A 182 -14.99 12.95 19.02
CA GLU A 182 -13.69 13.03 19.70
C GLU A 182 -13.84 13.46 21.18
N ALA A 183 -14.78 14.37 21.47
CA ALA A 183 -15.10 14.74 22.83
C ALA A 183 -15.65 13.58 23.69
N ALA A 184 -16.27 12.57 23.06
CA ALA A 184 -16.78 11.38 23.74
C ALA A 184 -15.70 10.33 24.04
N THR A 185 -14.44 10.51 23.59
CA THR A 185 -13.36 9.50 23.68
C THR A 185 -13.19 8.96 25.09
N PHE A 186 -13.17 9.83 26.11
CA PHE A 186 -12.99 9.39 27.50
C PHE A 186 -14.14 8.52 28.00
N ASP A 187 -15.36 8.83 27.65
CA ASP A 187 -16.54 8.05 27.99
C ASP A 187 -16.51 6.67 27.29
N ILE A 188 -16.14 6.62 26.00
CA ILE A 188 -15.99 5.40 25.22
C ILE A 188 -14.86 4.51 25.77
N GLN A 189 -13.73 5.12 26.17
CA GLN A 189 -12.65 4.40 26.86
C GLN A 189 -13.09 3.76 28.18
N GLY A 190 -13.93 4.48 28.94
CA GLY A 190 -14.49 3.95 30.19
C GLY A 190 -15.38 2.71 29.96
N GLU A 191 -16.21 2.74 28.92
CA GLU A 191 -17.05 1.58 28.54
C GLU A 191 -16.19 0.41 28.02
N LEU A 192 -15.18 0.69 27.21
CA LEU A 192 -14.23 -0.32 26.73
C LEU A 192 -13.48 -1.00 27.90
N ALA A 193 -13.04 -0.22 28.89
CA ALA A 193 -12.38 -0.76 30.08
C ALA A 193 -13.32 -1.65 30.90
N GLY A 194 -14.59 -1.23 31.04
CA GLY A 194 -15.65 -2.02 31.67
C GLY A 194 -15.90 -3.34 30.95
N LEU A 195 -15.93 -3.33 29.62
CA LEU A 195 -16.08 -4.51 28.77
C LEU A 195 -14.93 -5.53 28.98
N PHE A 196 -13.69 -5.06 29.06
CA PHE A 196 -12.54 -5.95 29.31
C PHE A 196 -12.48 -6.47 30.75
N ALA A 197 -13.07 -5.79 31.69
CA ALA A 197 -13.16 -6.22 33.09
C ALA A 197 -14.32 -7.23 33.34
N ASP A 198 -15.32 -7.26 32.48
CA ASP A 198 -16.47 -8.18 32.55
C ASP A 198 -16.20 -9.41 31.68
N GLU A 199 -15.97 -10.56 32.32
CA GLU A 199 -15.70 -11.84 31.66
C GLU A 199 -16.83 -12.26 30.71
N ALA A 200 -18.10 -12.05 31.12
CA ALA A 200 -19.26 -12.37 30.29
C ALA A 200 -19.37 -11.43 29.04
N ALA A 201 -19.01 -10.16 29.19
CA ALA A 201 -19.00 -9.24 28.07
C ALA A 201 -17.81 -9.49 27.12
N SER A 202 -16.67 -9.86 27.67
CA SER A 202 -15.46 -10.23 26.90
C SER A 202 -15.67 -11.50 26.07
N ALA A 203 -16.58 -12.39 26.45
CA ALA A 203 -16.93 -13.60 25.71
C ALA A 203 -17.61 -13.31 24.35
N ASP A 204 -18.17 -12.12 24.18
CA ASP A 204 -18.79 -11.65 22.92
C ASP A 204 -17.75 -11.08 21.92
N ILE A 205 -16.47 -11.06 22.29
CA ILE A 205 -15.37 -10.66 21.39
C ILE A 205 -15.04 -11.83 20.47
N GLU A 206 -15.20 -11.62 19.17
CA GLU A 206 -15.01 -12.67 18.15
C GLU A 206 -13.87 -12.33 17.17
N PRO A 207 -13.31 -13.33 16.47
CA PRO A 207 -12.37 -13.07 15.38
C PRO A 207 -12.99 -12.13 14.35
N TYR A 208 -12.23 -11.12 13.90
CA TYR A 208 -12.72 -10.20 12.87
C TYR A 208 -12.82 -10.89 11.50
N ALA A 209 -11.79 -11.65 11.13
CA ALA A 209 -11.76 -12.41 9.89
C ALA A 209 -12.32 -13.83 10.16
N GLN A 210 -13.43 -14.16 9.54
CA GLN A 210 -14.10 -15.46 9.60
C GLN A 210 -14.48 -15.87 8.18
N LEU A 211 -13.45 -16.23 7.38
CA LEU A 211 -13.64 -16.62 5.99
C LEU A 211 -13.96 -18.10 5.87
N PRO A 212 -14.87 -18.50 4.97
CA PRO A 212 -15.16 -19.91 4.73
C PRO A 212 -13.99 -20.62 4.06
N ASP A 213 -13.86 -21.92 4.25
CA ASP A 213 -12.79 -22.78 3.72
C ASP A 213 -12.72 -22.78 2.17
N THR A 214 -13.76 -22.28 1.51
CA THR A 214 -13.86 -22.23 0.03
C THR A 214 -13.25 -20.97 -0.57
N GLU A 215 -12.85 -20.00 0.25
CA GLU A 215 -12.24 -18.75 -0.22
C GLU A 215 -10.70 -18.81 -0.18
N PRO A 216 -9.98 -18.12 -1.09
CA PRO A 216 -8.53 -18.05 -1.04
C PRO A 216 -8.05 -17.36 0.23
N LEU A 217 -7.30 -18.07 1.07
CA LEU A 217 -6.94 -17.63 2.43
C LEU A 217 -5.49 -17.16 2.57
N GLU A 218 -4.64 -17.22 1.53
CA GLU A 218 -3.19 -17.01 1.68
C GLU A 218 -2.84 -15.77 2.51
N MET A 219 -3.40 -14.61 2.19
CA MET A 219 -3.10 -13.38 2.92
C MET A 219 -3.76 -13.29 4.31
N TRP A 220 -4.85 -14.04 4.54
CA TRP A 220 -5.63 -14.02 5.79
C TRP A 220 -5.34 -15.23 6.70
N ALA A 221 -4.52 -16.18 6.27
CA ALA A 221 -4.33 -17.47 6.95
C ALA A 221 -3.99 -17.34 8.43
N GLU A 222 -3.15 -16.36 8.82
CA GLU A 222 -2.75 -16.13 10.21
C GLU A 222 -3.85 -15.45 11.05
N LEU A 223 -4.78 -14.73 10.41
CA LEU A 223 -5.82 -13.94 11.08
C LEU A 223 -7.20 -14.61 11.02
N ASN A 224 -7.40 -15.56 10.11
CA ASN A 224 -8.68 -16.23 9.95
C ASN A 224 -9.02 -17.07 11.19
N ASN A 225 -10.21 -16.84 11.75
CA ASN A 225 -10.68 -17.47 13.00
C ASN A 225 -9.72 -17.25 14.19
N SER A 226 -8.92 -16.16 14.18
CA SER A 226 -7.93 -15.83 15.20
C SER A 226 -8.32 -14.58 15.99
N LEU A 227 -8.18 -14.66 17.31
CA LEU A 227 -8.36 -13.50 18.19
C LEU A 227 -7.17 -12.52 18.14
N SER A 228 -6.18 -12.78 17.31
CA SER A 228 -5.08 -11.81 17.08
C SER A 228 -5.60 -10.51 16.49
N TRP A 229 -6.63 -10.58 15.67
CA TRP A 229 -7.46 -9.46 15.25
C TRP A 229 -8.91 -9.80 15.53
N SER A 230 -9.52 -9.10 16.45
CA SER A 230 -10.86 -9.41 16.95
C SER A 230 -11.74 -8.17 17.02
N ALA A 231 -13.04 -8.41 17.14
CA ALA A 231 -14.08 -7.39 17.06
C ALA A 231 -15.11 -7.56 18.18
N TYR A 232 -15.64 -6.41 18.65
CA TYR A 232 -16.87 -6.32 19.43
C TYR A 232 -17.82 -5.39 18.70
N HIS A 233 -18.87 -5.96 18.09
CA HIS A 233 -19.74 -5.26 17.14
C HIS A 233 -20.85 -4.45 17.81
N PHE A 234 -21.06 -3.19 17.41
CA PHE A 234 -22.23 -2.37 17.72
C PHE A 234 -23.25 -2.38 16.58
N ALA A 235 -22.75 -2.53 15.35
CA ALA A 235 -23.53 -2.75 14.16
C ALA A 235 -22.75 -3.65 13.21
N GLN A 236 -23.41 -4.64 12.62
CA GLN A 236 -22.84 -5.60 11.71
C GLN A 236 -23.84 -5.96 10.61
N HIS A 237 -23.39 -6.01 9.36
CA HIS A 237 -24.23 -6.33 8.20
C HIS A 237 -25.51 -5.48 8.10
N GLY A 238 -25.42 -4.19 8.47
CA GLY A 238 -26.55 -3.26 8.43
C GLY A 238 -27.57 -3.45 9.57
N GLN A 239 -27.24 -4.23 10.58
CA GLN A 239 -28.08 -4.45 11.75
C GLN A 239 -27.40 -3.99 13.03
N LEU A 240 -28.15 -3.35 13.91
CA LEU A 240 -27.66 -2.94 15.24
C LEU A 240 -27.60 -4.15 16.16
N VAL A 241 -26.52 -4.30 16.91
CA VAL A 241 -26.35 -5.36 17.93
C VAL A 241 -26.80 -4.78 19.27
N GLU A 242 -28.10 -4.83 19.54
CA GLU A 242 -28.73 -4.15 20.68
C GLU A 242 -28.17 -4.62 22.03
N ALA A 243 -27.83 -5.89 22.19
CA ALA A 243 -27.23 -6.42 23.41
C ALA A 243 -25.88 -5.75 23.75
N HIS A 244 -25.04 -5.54 22.71
CA HIS A 244 -23.73 -4.87 22.86
C HIS A 244 -23.89 -3.38 23.08
N ARG A 245 -24.82 -2.75 22.37
CA ARG A 245 -25.15 -1.32 22.53
C ARG A 245 -25.65 -1.01 23.94
N ALA A 246 -26.45 -1.90 24.53
CA ALA A 246 -26.92 -1.76 25.90
C ALA A 246 -25.78 -1.83 26.94
N LYS A 247 -24.71 -2.58 26.66
CA LYS A 247 -23.52 -2.63 27.53
C LYS A 247 -22.63 -1.39 27.39
N CYS A 248 -22.68 -0.69 26.24
CA CYS A 248 -21.88 0.48 25.95
C CYS A 248 -22.78 1.66 25.45
N PRO A 249 -23.68 2.17 26.29
CA PRO A 249 -24.71 3.15 25.87
C PRO A 249 -24.14 4.50 25.43
N LYS A 250 -23.00 4.94 25.95
CA LYS A 250 -22.35 6.19 25.52
C LYS A 250 -21.72 6.05 24.15
N THR A 251 -21.08 4.91 23.89
CA THR A 251 -20.56 4.56 22.55
C THR A 251 -21.69 4.48 21.54
N ALA A 252 -22.79 3.79 21.89
CA ALA A 252 -23.97 3.70 21.04
C ALA A 252 -24.56 5.09 20.73
N ALA A 253 -24.74 5.94 21.76
CA ALA A 253 -25.26 7.30 21.58
C ALA A 253 -24.32 8.21 20.75
N ALA A 254 -23.01 7.98 20.78
CA ALA A 254 -22.06 8.68 19.93
C ALA A 254 -22.21 8.24 18.47
N LEU A 255 -22.30 6.94 18.21
CA LEU A 255 -22.51 6.34 16.89
C LEU A 255 -23.82 6.79 16.23
N ASP A 256 -24.92 6.90 16.99
CA ASP A 256 -26.24 7.32 16.49
C ASP A 256 -26.27 8.74 15.91
N LYS A 257 -25.27 9.57 16.21
CA LYS A 257 -25.15 10.93 15.70
C LYS A 257 -24.35 11.03 14.39
N LEU A 258 -23.80 9.93 13.94
CA LEU A 258 -22.93 9.89 12.75
C LEU A 258 -23.76 9.69 11.48
N PRO A 259 -23.31 10.24 10.34
CA PRO A 259 -23.98 10.06 9.06
C PRO A 259 -23.63 8.69 8.45
N GLN A 260 -23.99 7.61 9.17
CA GLN A 260 -23.72 6.24 8.74
C GLN A 260 -24.62 5.85 7.56
N PRO A 261 -24.11 5.06 6.60
CA PRO A 261 -24.94 4.49 5.56
C PRO A 261 -25.97 3.51 6.15
N GLU A 262 -27.19 3.55 5.61
CA GLU A 262 -28.23 2.56 5.91
C GLU A 262 -28.47 1.71 4.67
N ILE A 263 -27.71 0.61 4.55
CA ILE A 263 -27.75 -0.31 3.41
C ILE A 263 -27.96 -1.72 3.92
N ALA A 264 -29.12 -2.30 3.61
CA ALA A 264 -29.50 -3.62 4.08
C ALA A 264 -28.39 -4.66 3.84
N HIS A 265 -28.11 -5.47 4.84
CA HIS A 265 -27.08 -6.52 4.88
C HIS A 265 -25.62 -6.04 4.72
N ARG A 266 -25.34 -4.71 4.84
CA ARG A 266 -24.00 -4.16 4.63
C ARG A 266 -23.59 -3.07 5.61
N SER A 267 -24.39 -2.02 5.72
CA SER A 267 -24.11 -0.85 6.57
C SER A 267 -25.37 -0.45 7.33
N PRO A 268 -25.27 0.07 8.56
CA PRO A 268 -24.04 0.50 9.21
C PRO A 268 -23.15 -0.67 9.66
N ALA A 269 -21.85 -0.36 9.78
CA ALA A 269 -20.85 -1.20 10.45
C ALA A 269 -20.18 -0.36 11.55
N ALA A 270 -20.15 -0.88 12.76
CA ALA A 270 -19.47 -0.21 13.88
C ALA A 270 -18.98 -1.25 14.90
N LEU A 271 -17.71 -1.14 15.32
CA LEU A 271 -17.10 -2.14 16.21
C LEU A 271 -15.89 -1.57 16.97
N PHE A 272 -15.58 -2.13 18.12
CA PHE A 272 -14.23 -2.05 18.65
C PHE A 272 -13.36 -3.07 17.90
N SER A 273 -12.33 -2.58 17.22
CA SER A 273 -11.30 -3.41 16.60
C SER A 273 -10.12 -3.54 17.54
N ILE A 274 -9.82 -4.78 17.90
CA ILE A 274 -8.82 -5.14 18.90
C ILE A 274 -7.70 -5.88 18.20
N LEU A 275 -6.49 -5.30 18.20
CA LEU A 275 -5.32 -5.90 17.57
C LEU A 275 -4.29 -6.26 18.65
N ARG A 276 -3.99 -7.56 18.79
CA ARG A 276 -3.05 -8.07 19.78
C ARG A 276 -1.59 -7.65 19.47
N PRO A 277 -0.68 -7.77 20.45
CA PRO A 277 0.74 -7.53 20.24
C PRO A 277 1.33 -8.29 19.06
N LYS A 278 2.27 -7.66 18.34
CA LYS A 278 3.04 -8.26 17.24
C LYS A 278 2.17 -8.78 16.08
N THR A 279 0.99 -8.19 15.90
CA THR A 279 0.07 -8.57 14.82
C THR A 279 0.14 -7.58 13.66
N HIS A 280 0.13 -8.11 12.44
CA HIS A 280 0.05 -7.37 11.19
C HIS A 280 -1.24 -7.73 10.45
N ILE A 281 -2.04 -6.74 10.10
CA ILE A 281 -3.15 -6.88 9.17
C ILE A 281 -2.57 -6.61 7.78
N PRO A 282 -2.53 -7.60 6.87
CA PRO A 282 -1.86 -7.49 5.58
C PRO A 282 -2.53 -6.48 4.65
N PRO A 283 -1.84 -6.05 3.56
CA PRO A 283 -2.42 -5.15 2.57
C PRO A 283 -3.72 -5.70 1.99
N HIS A 284 -4.78 -4.91 2.05
CA HIS A 284 -6.10 -5.26 1.53
C HIS A 284 -6.90 -4.04 1.12
N THR A 285 -8.04 -4.25 0.48
CA THR A 285 -8.99 -3.22 0.09
C THR A 285 -10.37 -3.53 0.61
N GLY A 286 -11.15 -2.48 0.85
CA GLY A 286 -12.48 -2.57 1.41
C GLY A 286 -13.58 -2.82 0.37
N PHE A 287 -14.81 -2.66 0.84
CA PHE A 287 -16.01 -3.12 0.15
C PHE A 287 -16.51 -2.17 -0.95
N SER A 288 -16.48 -0.84 -0.70
CA SER A 288 -17.07 0.14 -1.60
C SER A 288 -16.57 1.55 -1.34
N ASN A 289 -16.40 2.36 -2.40
CA ASN A 289 -15.91 3.73 -2.32
C ASN A 289 -17.01 4.78 -2.02
N PHE A 290 -18.27 4.41 -1.96
CA PHE A 290 -19.35 5.33 -1.59
C PHE A 290 -19.48 5.55 -0.08
N ARG A 291 -18.68 4.85 0.71
CA ARG A 291 -18.51 5.05 2.16
C ARG A 291 -17.04 5.21 2.50
N LEU A 292 -16.77 5.88 3.58
CA LEU A 292 -15.44 5.98 4.19
C LEU A 292 -15.41 5.17 5.47
N ILE A 293 -14.26 4.62 5.80
CA ILE A 293 -14.01 4.03 7.11
C ILE A 293 -13.35 5.05 8.02
N CYS A 294 -13.80 5.06 9.25
CA CYS A 294 -13.33 5.96 10.30
C CYS A 294 -12.78 5.16 11.46
N HIS A 295 -11.63 5.57 11.98
CA HIS A 295 -11.03 5.02 13.20
C HIS A 295 -10.99 6.11 14.27
N LEU A 296 -11.69 5.94 15.39
CA LEU A 296 -11.44 6.70 16.60
C LEU A 296 -10.50 5.88 17.50
N PRO A 297 -9.22 6.28 17.65
CA PRO A 297 -8.25 5.54 18.44
C PRO A 297 -8.56 5.69 19.96
N LEU A 298 -8.63 4.56 20.66
CA LEU A 298 -8.95 4.48 22.08
C LEU A 298 -7.77 4.06 22.94
N VAL A 299 -7.07 3.00 22.53
CA VAL A 299 -5.86 2.49 23.18
C VAL A 299 -4.81 2.27 22.10
N VAL A 300 -3.75 3.07 22.11
CA VAL A 300 -2.70 3.03 21.09
C VAL A 300 -1.33 3.00 21.77
N PRO A 301 -0.75 1.83 21.94
CA PRO A 301 0.63 1.72 22.41
C PRO A 301 1.63 2.20 21.34
N PRO A 302 2.90 2.49 21.73
CA PRO A 302 3.93 2.89 20.80
C PRO A 302 4.14 1.88 19.66
N ASN A 303 4.61 2.35 18.49
CA ASN A 303 4.90 1.51 17.32
C ASN A 303 3.67 0.83 16.68
N CYS A 304 2.49 1.41 16.84
CA CYS A 304 1.30 1.06 16.06
C CYS A 304 1.23 1.98 14.84
N LEU A 305 1.21 1.37 13.65
CA LEU A 305 1.24 2.08 12.37
C LEU A 305 0.06 1.67 11.49
N PHE A 306 -0.38 2.60 10.67
CA PHE A 306 -1.45 2.42 9.70
C PHE A 306 -1.08 3.05 8.37
N ARG A 307 -1.09 2.29 7.29
CA ARG A 307 -0.82 2.74 5.94
C ARG A 307 -2.11 2.72 5.10
N VAL A 308 -2.33 3.79 4.36
CA VAL A 308 -3.31 3.84 3.27
C VAL A 308 -2.58 4.38 2.05
N GLY A 309 -2.53 3.59 0.98
CA GLY A 309 -1.75 3.94 -0.20
C GLY A 309 -0.28 4.18 0.14
N ASN A 310 0.18 5.40 -0.12
CA ASN A 310 1.56 5.80 0.17
C ASN A 310 1.75 6.42 1.55
N GLU A 311 0.68 6.70 2.28
CA GLU A 311 0.75 7.48 3.50
C GLU A 311 0.70 6.57 4.72
N VAL A 312 1.74 6.63 5.56
CA VAL A 312 1.82 5.90 6.83
C VAL A 312 1.60 6.88 7.97
N ARG A 313 0.65 6.57 8.84
CA ARG A 313 0.33 7.35 10.04
C ARG A 313 0.38 6.47 11.29
N SER A 314 0.69 7.06 12.43
CA SER A 314 0.36 6.50 13.74
C SER A 314 -0.97 7.09 14.20
N TRP A 315 -1.77 6.28 14.90
CA TRP A 315 -2.97 6.78 15.54
C TRP A 315 -2.63 7.68 16.74
N GLN A 316 -3.42 8.73 16.91
CA GLN A 316 -3.40 9.56 18.10
C GLN A 316 -4.72 9.35 18.85
N VAL A 317 -4.66 9.01 20.13
CA VAL A 317 -5.86 8.77 20.94
C VAL A 317 -6.77 9.98 20.91
N GLY A 318 -8.05 9.76 20.57
CA GLY A 318 -9.06 10.81 20.46
C GLY A 318 -9.00 11.62 19.17
N GLU A 319 -8.12 11.32 18.21
CA GLU A 319 -8.07 11.97 16.91
C GLU A 319 -8.52 11.04 15.81
N THR A 320 -9.69 11.28 15.22
CA THR A 320 -10.29 10.41 14.21
C THR A 320 -9.46 10.39 12.92
N LEU A 321 -9.14 9.20 12.41
CA LEU A 321 -8.68 9.00 11.06
C LEU A 321 -9.85 8.63 10.15
N ILE A 322 -9.96 9.28 8.99
CA ILE A 322 -11.01 9.07 7.99
C ILE A 322 -10.33 8.77 6.67
N PHE A 323 -10.63 7.65 6.03
CA PHE A 323 -9.95 7.21 4.83
C PHE A 323 -10.85 6.41 3.89
N ASP A 324 -10.46 6.36 2.61
CA ASP A 324 -11.07 5.48 1.61
C ASP A 324 -10.44 4.08 1.73
N ASP A 325 -11.19 3.14 2.28
CA ASP A 325 -10.72 1.75 2.49
C ASP A 325 -10.62 0.95 1.18
N THR A 326 -11.10 1.49 0.06
CA THR A 326 -10.91 0.87 -1.24
C THR A 326 -9.52 1.12 -1.84
N ILE A 327 -8.76 2.05 -1.26
CA ILE A 327 -7.32 2.18 -1.47
C ILE A 327 -6.62 1.16 -0.59
N GLU A 328 -5.64 0.44 -1.14
CA GLU A 328 -4.89 -0.57 -0.41
C GLU A 328 -4.37 -0.03 0.93
N HIS A 329 -4.69 -0.73 2.01
CA HIS A 329 -4.31 -0.34 3.36
C HIS A 329 -3.91 -1.54 4.21
N GLU A 330 -3.10 -1.26 5.25
CA GLU A 330 -2.58 -2.27 6.18
C GLU A 330 -2.28 -1.66 7.55
N ALA A 331 -2.23 -2.50 8.59
CA ALA A 331 -2.05 -2.05 9.97
C ALA A 331 -1.09 -2.93 10.76
N TRP A 332 -0.26 -2.32 11.60
CA TRP A 332 0.68 -3.02 12.47
C TRP A 332 0.48 -2.63 13.93
N ASN A 333 0.49 -3.63 14.80
CA ASN A 333 0.76 -3.47 16.21
C ASN A 333 2.11 -4.10 16.55
N ASN A 334 3.19 -3.33 16.42
CA ASN A 334 4.54 -3.78 16.74
C ASN A 334 4.89 -3.67 18.23
N SER A 335 3.92 -3.31 19.08
CA SER A 335 4.09 -3.18 20.54
C SER A 335 3.93 -4.52 21.27
N ASP A 336 4.09 -4.47 22.57
CA ASP A 336 3.81 -5.61 23.50
C ASP A 336 2.46 -5.46 24.21
N GLN A 337 1.59 -4.54 23.77
CA GLN A 337 0.28 -4.24 24.34
C GLN A 337 -0.80 -4.29 23.28
N ILE A 338 -2.05 -4.47 23.70
CA ILE A 338 -3.22 -4.45 22.82
C ILE A 338 -3.47 -3.03 22.29
N ARG A 339 -3.73 -2.90 20.98
CA ARG A 339 -4.26 -1.69 20.34
C ARG A 339 -5.76 -1.84 20.14
N THR A 340 -6.55 -0.81 20.53
CA THR A 340 -8.00 -0.78 20.30
C THR A 340 -8.40 0.53 19.64
N VAL A 341 -9.19 0.44 18.57
CA VAL A 341 -9.83 1.57 17.90
C VAL A 341 -11.31 1.29 17.73
N LEU A 342 -12.16 2.32 17.82
CA LEU A 342 -13.54 2.25 17.36
C LEU A 342 -13.55 2.46 15.84
N ILE A 343 -13.99 1.46 15.09
CA ILE A 343 -14.17 1.52 13.64
C ILE A 343 -15.64 1.70 13.33
N PHE A 344 -15.95 2.58 12.39
CA PHE A 344 -17.30 2.77 11.86
C PHE A 344 -17.24 3.30 10.43
N ASP A 345 -18.34 3.16 9.69
CA ASP A 345 -18.47 3.72 8.34
C ASP A 345 -19.35 4.99 8.33
N VAL A 346 -19.06 5.87 7.37
CA VAL A 346 -19.86 7.07 7.07
C VAL A 346 -20.01 7.20 5.55
N TRP A 347 -21.05 7.93 5.10
CA TRP A 347 -21.17 8.27 3.69
C TRP A 347 -19.97 9.07 3.18
N HIS A 348 -19.56 8.81 1.91
CA HIS A 348 -18.58 9.67 1.25
C HIS A 348 -19.13 11.11 1.16
N PRO A 349 -18.34 12.14 1.53
CA PRO A 349 -18.84 13.53 1.66
C PRO A 349 -19.30 14.14 0.35
N ASP A 350 -18.76 13.69 -0.80
CA ASP A 350 -19.12 14.22 -2.14
C ASP A 350 -20.46 13.68 -2.66
N LEU A 351 -21.11 12.75 -1.96
CA LEU A 351 -22.41 12.21 -2.38
C LEU A 351 -23.55 13.09 -1.91
N GLU A 352 -24.39 13.49 -2.85
CA GLU A 352 -25.67 14.13 -2.58
C GLU A 352 -26.70 13.12 -2.04
N GLU A 353 -27.74 13.60 -1.34
CA GLU A 353 -28.77 12.70 -0.77
C GLU A 353 -29.49 11.88 -1.84
N ALA A 354 -29.70 12.45 -3.01
CA ALA A 354 -30.30 11.74 -4.14
C ALA A 354 -29.42 10.56 -4.61
N GLU A 355 -28.10 10.71 -4.57
CA GLU A 355 -27.16 9.65 -4.94
C GLU A 355 -27.11 8.56 -3.85
N ARG A 356 -27.13 8.94 -2.57
CA ARG A 356 -27.21 7.99 -1.44
C ARG A 356 -28.49 7.14 -1.53
N ASP A 357 -29.64 7.76 -1.83
CA ASP A 357 -30.90 7.04 -2.04
C ASP A 357 -30.83 6.13 -3.28
N PHE A 358 -30.25 6.61 -4.37
CA PHE A 358 -30.06 5.80 -5.58
C PHE A 358 -29.18 4.58 -5.31
N ILE A 359 -28.08 4.74 -4.57
CA ILE A 359 -27.19 3.65 -4.17
C ILE A 359 -27.96 2.60 -3.34
N ARG A 360 -28.70 3.04 -2.31
CA ARG A 360 -29.53 2.14 -1.48
C ARG A 360 -30.50 1.29 -2.35
N ARG A 361 -31.25 1.95 -3.20
CA ARG A 361 -32.23 1.29 -4.08
C ARG A 361 -31.59 0.35 -5.11
N THR A 362 -30.45 0.76 -5.66
CA THR A 362 -29.70 -0.06 -6.63
C THR A 362 -29.21 -1.36 -5.98
N ILE A 363 -28.66 -1.28 -4.79
CA ILE A 363 -28.18 -2.46 -4.06
C ILE A 363 -29.35 -3.40 -3.72
N ILE A 364 -30.47 -2.87 -3.22
CA ILE A 364 -31.68 -3.66 -2.94
C ILE A 364 -32.23 -4.33 -4.22
N ALA A 365 -32.26 -3.60 -5.33
CA ALA A 365 -32.74 -4.16 -6.59
C ALA A 365 -31.84 -5.29 -7.12
N ARG A 366 -30.51 -5.12 -7.00
CA ARG A 366 -29.53 -6.16 -7.34
C ARG A 366 -29.71 -7.42 -6.45
N ASP A 367 -29.86 -7.23 -5.15
CA ASP A 367 -30.01 -8.37 -4.22
C ASP A 367 -31.29 -9.18 -4.53
N ARG A 368 -32.42 -8.50 -4.76
CA ARG A 368 -33.65 -9.15 -5.21
C ARG A 368 -33.50 -9.91 -6.54
N PHE A 369 -32.73 -9.38 -7.46
CA PHE A 369 -32.44 -10.06 -8.73
C PHE A 369 -31.66 -11.37 -8.49
N ASN A 370 -30.67 -11.36 -7.60
CA ASN A 370 -29.85 -12.53 -7.27
C ASN A 370 -30.65 -13.58 -6.47
N GLU A 371 -31.60 -13.18 -5.62
CA GLU A 371 -32.47 -14.08 -4.85
C GLU A 371 -33.54 -14.77 -5.73
N SER A 372 -33.86 -14.19 -6.88
CA SER A 372 -34.87 -14.71 -7.81
C SER A 372 -34.33 -15.71 -8.85
N ALA A 373 -33.02 -15.96 -8.84
CA ALA A 373 -32.31 -16.91 -9.71
C ALA A 373 -32.05 -18.23 -9.01
#